data_fe1decd03c2e0077a76bb663db243be8
#
_entry.id   fe1decd03c2e0077a76bb663db243be8
#
_cell.length_a   1.000
_cell.length_b   1.000
_cell.length_c   1.000
_cell.angle_alpha   90.00
_cell.angle_beta   90.00
_cell.angle_gamma   90.00
#
_symmetry.space_group_name_H-M   'P 1'
#
loop_
_entity.id
_entity.type
_entity.pdbx_description
1 polymer ?
#
loop_
_entity_poly.entity_id
_entity_poly.type
_entity_poly.pdbx_seq_one_letter_code
_entity_poly.pdbx_strand_id
1 'polypeptide(L)'
;MHILIVDGHPDRNEQRFCHALAAAYAEGARQSGHDVQVITIASMDIPFLRSQEEWMHGTLPPQLREPQAAVKWADHLVIIYPLWLGDVPAYLKAFLEQIARPDFAFAPGSSHPTAGPLKGKSACLI
;
A
#
# COMPACT_ATOMS: atom_id res chain seq x y z
N MET A 1 10.05 -9.74 11.83
CA MET A 1 8.87 -9.81 10.94
C MET A 1 9.12 -9.03 9.66
N HIS A 2 8.34 -9.25 8.66
CA HIS A 2 8.38 -8.50 7.41
C HIS A 2 7.49 -7.26 7.52
N ILE A 3 8.09 -6.09 7.37
CA ILE A 3 7.38 -4.81 7.46
C ILE A 3 7.43 -4.12 6.10
N LEU A 4 6.26 -3.77 5.58
CA LEU A 4 6.13 -2.91 4.41
C LEU A 4 5.68 -1.53 4.83
N ILE A 5 6.45 -0.52 4.46
CA ILE A 5 6.10 0.88 4.65
C ILE A 5 5.64 1.46 3.31
N VAL A 6 4.43 1.99 3.29
CA VAL A 6 3.90 2.72 2.15
C VAL A 6 3.97 4.21 2.47
N ASP A 7 4.88 4.90 1.79
CA ASP A 7 4.98 6.36 1.83
C ASP A 7 3.93 6.91 0.87
N GLY A 8 2.81 7.33 1.43
CA GLY A 8 1.61 7.70 0.70
C GLY A 8 1.52 9.17 0.33
N HIS A 9 2.59 9.97 0.47
CA HIS A 9 2.56 11.36 0.04
C HIS A 9 2.75 11.45 -1.48
N PRO A 10 1.82 12.09 -2.23
CA PRO A 10 1.91 12.15 -3.69
C PRO A 10 3.02 13.07 -4.23
N ASP A 11 3.49 14.03 -3.44
CA ASP A 11 4.48 15.01 -3.86
C ASP A 11 5.89 14.40 -3.86
N ARG A 12 6.61 14.55 -4.96
CA ARG A 12 7.99 14.07 -5.11
C ARG A 12 9.02 14.90 -4.33
N ASN A 13 8.62 16.05 -3.78
CA ASN A 13 9.54 16.89 -3.00
C ASN A 13 9.99 16.14 -1.74
N GLU A 14 11.28 15.79 -1.68
CA GLU A 14 11.87 15.01 -0.60
C GLU A 14 11.81 15.70 0.76
N GLN A 15 11.52 16.98 0.81
CA GLN A 15 11.39 17.74 2.06
C GLN A 15 10.04 17.55 2.75
N ARG A 16 9.10 16.82 2.16
CA ARG A 16 7.81 16.56 2.81
C ARG A 16 7.99 15.68 4.04
N PHE A 17 7.28 16.02 5.11
CA PHE A 17 7.40 15.34 6.40
C PHE A 17 7.12 13.83 6.31
N CYS A 18 6.15 13.42 5.51
CA CYS A 18 5.84 11.99 5.34
C CYS A 18 7.03 11.19 4.84
N HIS A 19 7.83 11.75 3.91
CA HIS A 19 9.03 11.08 3.39
C HIS A 19 10.08 10.90 4.48
N ALA A 20 10.30 11.93 5.30
CA ALA A 20 11.22 11.85 6.44
C ALA A 20 10.74 10.85 7.49
N LEU A 21 9.43 10.83 7.75
CA LEU A 21 8.84 9.91 8.72
C LEU A 21 8.94 8.45 8.23
N ALA A 22 8.70 8.20 6.95
CA ALA A 22 8.86 6.87 6.36
C ALA A 22 10.31 6.37 6.48
N ALA A 23 11.28 7.24 6.19
CA ALA A 23 12.70 6.90 6.31
C ALA A 23 13.08 6.61 7.77
N ALA A 24 12.63 7.42 8.71
CA ALA A 24 12.91 7.23 10.13
C ALA A 24 12.27 5.93 10.67
N TYR A 25 11.05 5.63 10.25
CA TYR A 25 10.40 4.37 10.64
C TYR A 25 11.14 3.16 10.08
N ALA A 26 11.54 3.22 8.81
CA ALA A 26 12.30 2.15 8.17
C ALA A 26 13.63 1.88 8.91
N GLU A 27 14.33 2.94 9.26
CA GLU A 27 15.60 2.82 9.99
C GLU A 27 15.39 2.18 11.36
N GLY A 28 14.45 2.67 12.15
CA GLY A 28 14.14 2.11 13.47
C GLY A 28 13.73 0.63 13.40
N ALA A 29 12.92 0.27 12.41
CA ALA A 29 12.49 -1.11 12.23
C ALA A 29 13.66 -2.04 11.87
N ARG A 30 14.57 -1.59 10.99
CA ARG A 30 15.78 -2.36 10.65
C ARG A 30 16.71 -2.54 11.86
N GLN A 31 16.90 -1.48 12.63
CA GLN A 31 17.72 -1.55 13.86
C GLN A 31 17.13 -2.51 14.88
N SER A 32 15.83 -2.71 14.87
CA SER A 32 15.14 -3.68 15.73
C SER A 32 15.13 -5.10 15.17
N GLY A 33 15.82 -5.36 14.06
CA GLY A 33 15.97 -6.70 13.48
C GLY A 33 14.88 -7.14 12.53
N HIS A 34 14.03 -6.21 12.04
CA HIS A 34 12.99 -6.53 11.06
C HIS A 34 13.48 -6.38 9.62
N ASP A 35 12.92 -7.18 8.73
CA ASP A 35 13.09 -7.01 7.29
C ASP A 35 12.10 -5.94 6.78
N VAL A 36 12.61 -4.92 6.10
CA VAL A 36 11.81 -3.75 5.72
C VAL A 36 11.88 -3.49 4.22
N GLN A 37 10.71 -3.33 3.59
CA GLN A 37 10.57 -2.77 2.26
C GLN A 37 9.82 -1.44 2.34
N VAL A 38 10.13 -0.52 1.42
CA VAL A 38 9.49 0.79 1.33
C VAL A 38 8.95 0.98 -0.08
N ILE A 39 7.69 1.39 -0.18
CA ILE A 39 7.05 1.81 -1.42
C ILE A 39 6.78 3.31 -1.31
N THR A 40 7.24 4.08 -2.31
CA THR A 40 6.99 5.52 -2.41
C THR A 40 6.05 5.77 -3.57
N ILE A 41 4.79 6.09 -3.30
CA ILE A 41 3.79 6.26 -4.36
C ILE A 41 4.05 7.47 -5.24
N ALA A 42 4.76 8.49 -4.73
CA ALA A 42 5.08 9.69 -5.48
C ALA A 42 5.89 9.42 -6.75
N SER A 43 6.67 8.35 -6.77
CA SER A 43 7.51 7.97 -7.93
C SER A 43 6.83 6.97 -8.86
N MET A 44 5.58 6.58 -8.58
CA MET A 44 4.86 5.57 -9.34
C MET A 44 3.87 6.20 -10.32
N ASP A 45 3.57 5.47 -11.38
CA ASP A 45 2.46 5.78 -12.28
C ASP A 45 1.28 4.89 -11.90
N ILE A 46 0.24 5.50 -11.31
CA ILE A 46 -0.91 4.77 -10.79
C ILE A 46 -2.16 5.22 -11.56
N PRO A 47 -2.66 4.40 -12.48
CA PRO A 47 -3.91 4.71 -13.17
C PRO A 47 -5.10 4.57 -12.23
N PHE A 48 -6.14 5.40 -12.44
CA PHE A 48 -7.37 5.30 -11.69
C PHE A 48 -8.23 4.15 -12.21
N LEU A 49 -8.82 3.39 -11.29
CA LEU A 49 -9.92 2.49 -11.63
C LEU A 49 -11.18 3.30 -11.92
N ARG A 50 -11.88 2.96 -13.00
CA ARG A 50 -13.04 3.73 -13.48
C ARG A 50 -14.32 2.90 -13.53
N SER A 51 -14.26 1.59 -13.29
CA SER A 51 -15.44 0.73 -13.33
C SER A 51 -15.26 -0.50 -12.46
N GLN A 52 -16.38 -1.06 -12.01
CA GLN A 52 -16.39 -2.33 -11.29
C GLN A 52 -15.88 -3.47 -12.19
N GLU A 53 -16.22 -3.44 -13.46
CA GLU A 53 -15.79 -4.43 -14.45
C GLU A 53 -14.26 -4.48 -14.54
N GLU A 54 -13.61 -3.32 -14.61
CA GLU A 54 -12.15 -3.22 -14.64
C GLU A 54 -11.54 -3.79 -13.35
N TRP A 55 -12.12 -3.51 -12.21
CA TRP A 55 -11.64 -3.98 -10.92
C TRP A 55 -11.79 -5.49 -10.77
N MET A 56 -12.90 -6.07 -11.20
CA MET A 56 -13.19 -7.50 -11.07
C MET A 56 -12.52 -8.35 -12.14
N HIS A 57 -12.47 -7.89 -13.38
CA HIS A 57 -12.05 -8.69 -14.55
C HIS A 57 -10.87 -8.10 -15.31
N GLY A 58 -10.44 -6.89 -14.97
CA GLY A 58 -9.26 -6.28 -15.57
C GLY A 58 -7.96 -6.86 -15.05
N THR A 59 -6.86 -6.41 -15.64
CA THR A 59 -5.50 -6.85 -15.28
C THR A 59 -4.81 -5.77 -14.45
N LEU A 60 -4.15 -6.18 -13.36
CA LEU A 60 -3.32 -5.27 -12.58
C LEU A 60 -2.24 -4.67 -13.49
N PRO A 61 -2.08 -3.32 -13.50
CA PRO A 61 -1.01 -2.68 -14.26
C PRO A 61 0.35 -3.27 -13.92
N PRO A 62 1.23 -3.52 -14.93
CA PRO A 62 2.52 -4.19 -14.70
C PRO A 62 3.38 -3.51 -13.63
N GLN A 63 3.37 -2.17 -13.56
CA GLN A 63 4.13 -1.40 -12.58
C GLN A 63 3.65 -1.57 -11.13
N LEU A 64 2.47 -2.17 -10.93
CA LEU A 64 1.92 -2.43 -9.59
C LEU A 64 2.08 -3.89 -9.14
N ARG A 65 2.66 -4.74 -9.97
CA ARG A 65 2.88 -6.16 -9.62
C ARG A 65 3.86 -6.32 -8.48
N GLU A 66 4.97 -5.62 -8.51
CA GLU A 66 5.99 -5.66 -7.45
C GLU A 66 5.44 -5.07 -6.14
N PRO A 67 4.78 -3.90 -6.12
CA PRO A 67 4.10 -3.41 -4.93
C PRO A 67 3.06 -4.36 -4.37
N GLN A 68 2.25 -5.01 -5.21
CA GLN A 68 1.29 -6.00 -4.74
C GLN A 68 1.99 -7.22 -4.10
N ALA A 69 3.08 -7.68 -4.69
CA ALA A 69 3.88 -8.76 -4.12
C ALA A 69 4.47 -8.37 -2.77
N ALA A 70 4.89 -7.11 -2.61
CA ALA A 70 5.39 -6.60 -1.33
C ALA A 70 4.31 -6.59 -0.24
N VAL A 71 3.08 -6.24 -0.60
CA VAL A 71 1.94 -6.33 0.34
C VAL A 71 1.70 -7.77 0.78
N LYS A 72 1.78 -8.71 -0.15
CA LYS A 72 1.64 -10.14 0.18
C LYS A 72 2.76 -10.65 1.07
N TRP A 73 3.98 -10.20 0.83
CA TRP A 73 5.18 -10.56 1.60
C TRP A 73 5.13 -10.07 3.05
N ALA A 74 4.52 -8.91 3.29
CA ALA A 74 4.55 -8.24 4.58
C ALA A 74 3.67 -8.94 5.62
N ASP A 75 4.15 -8.99 6.86
CA ASP A 75 3.36 -9.36 8.04
C ASP A 75 2.66 -8.14 8.63
N HIS A 76 3.29 -6.98 8.49
CA HIS A 76 2.81 -5.70 9.01
C HIS A 76 2.94 -4.60 7.98
N LEU A 77 1.86 -3.83 7.80
CA LEU A 77 1.81 -2.70 6.88
C LEU A 77 1.81 -1.40 7.66
N VAL A 78 2.67 -0.48 7.26
CA VAL A 78 2.68 0.89 7.78
C VAL A 78 2.35 1.82 6.62
N ILE A 79 1.26 2.57 6.72
CA ILE A 79 0.84 3.52 5.69
C ILE A 79 0.93 4.91 6.27
N ILE A 80 1.82 5.73 5.68
CA ILE A 80 2.10 7.10 6.11
C ILE A 80 1.56 8.04 5.05
N TYR A 81 0.72 9.01 5.43
CA TYR A 81 0.11 9.91 4.45
C TYR A 81 -0.26 11.25 5.06
N PRO A 82 -0.29 12.31 4.24
CA PRO A 82 -0.83 13.60 4.67
C PRO A 82 -2.36 13.53 4.68
N LEU A 83 -2.98 14.15 5.68
CA LEU A 83 -4.43 14.22 5.76
C LEU A 83 -4.93 15.36 4.87
N TRP A 84 -5.55 15.01 3.74
CA TRP A 84 -6.12 15.96 2.79
C TRP A 84 -7.63 15.86 2.78
N LEU A 85 -8.31 16.96 3.08
CA LEU A 85 -9.77 17.01 3.21
C LEU A 85 -10.34 15.92 4.13
N GLY A 86 -9.61 15.63 5.22
CA GLY A 86 -10.06 14.66 6.22
C GLY A 86 -9.86 13.20 5.83
N ASP A 87 -9.11 12.91 4.77
CA ASP A 87 -8.90 11.55 4.27
C ASP A 87 -7.50 11.40 3.67
N VAL A 88 -7.22 10.22 3.14
CA VAL A 88 -6.00 9.96 2.38
C VAL A 88 -6.00 10.75 1.07
N PRO A 89 -4.82 11.12 0.55
CA PRO A 89 -4.75 11.72 -0.79
C PRO A 89 -5.36 10.81 -1.86
N ALA A 90 -5.98 11.40 -2.88
CA ALA A 90 -6.61 10.65 -3.97
C ALA A 90 -5.63 9.67 -4.65
N TYR A 91 -4.36 10.05 -4.77
CA TYR A 91 -3.35 9.20 -5.39
C TYR A 91 -3.06 7.94 -4.57
N LEU A 92 -3.02 8.06 -3.23
CA LEU A 92 -2.90 6.91 -2.34
C LEU A 92 -4.14 6.02 -2.43
N LYS A 93 -5.33 6.60 -2.51
CA LYS A 93 -6.57 5.82 -2.67
C LYS A 93 -6.56 5.05 -3.98
N ALA A 94 -6.08 5.68 -5.08
CA ALA A 94 -5.92 5.00 -6.36
C ALA A 94 -4.99 3.78 -6.25
N PHE A 95 -3.88 3.93 -5.53
CA PHE A 95 -2.97 2.82 -5.25
C PHE A 95 -3.68 1.68 -4.50
N LEU A 96 -4.39 2.00 -3.42
CA LEU A 96 -5.08 1.00 -2.61
C LEU A 96 -6.17 0.28 -3.40
N GLU A 97 -6.92 0.99 -4.23
CA GLU A 97 -7.96 0.40 -5.07
C GLU A 97 -7.37 -0.58 -6.11
N GLN A 98 -6.25 -0.22 -6.71
CA GLN A 98 -5.58 -1.10 -7.67
C GLN A 98 -5.00 -2.36 -7.01
N ILE A 99 -4.37 -2.21 -5.84
CA ILE A 99 -3.74 -3.33 -5.14
C ILE A 99 -4.79 -4.29 -4.58
N ALA A 100 -5.89 -3.78 -4.03
CA ALA A 100 -6.92 -4.56 -3.35
C ALA A 100 -7.95 -5.14 -4.33
N ARG A 101 -7.48 -5.81 -5.37
CA ARG A 101 -8.37 -6.50 -6.30
C ARG A 101 -9.00 -7.74 -5.66
N PRO A 102 -10.16 -8.23 -6.17
CA PRO A 102 -10.92 -9.29 -5.50
C PRO A 102 -10.14 -10.59 -5.27
N ASP A 103 -9.34 -11.01 -6.26
CA ASP A 103 -8.55 -12.23 -6.20
C ASP A 103 -7.33 -12.13 -5.27
N PHE A 104 -6.97 -10.92 -4.88
CA PHE A 104 -5.85 -10.66 -3.96
C PHE A 104 -6.33 -10.34 -2.55
N ALA A 105 -7.29 -9.44 -2.39
CA ALA A 105 -7.75 -8.95 -1.08
C ALA A 105 -8.81 -9.85 -0.43
N PHE A 106 -9.54 -10.63 -1.23
CA PHE A 106 -10.66 -11.44 -0.75
C PHE A 106 -10.49 -12.90 -1.16
N ALA A 107 -11.04 -13.80 -0.34
CA ALA A 107 -11.14 -15.21 -0.73
C ALA A 107 -12.08 -15.36 -1.93
N PRO A 108 -11.85 -16.35 -2.84
CA PRO A 108 -12.75 -16.60 -3.96
C PRO A 108 -14.20 -16.77 -3.49
N GLY A 109 -15.12 -16.01 -4.11
CA GLY A 109 -16.54 -16.04 -3.77
C GLY A 109 -16.92 -15.34 -2.47
N SER A 110 -15.98 -14.68 -1.79
CA SER A 110 -16.22 -13.92 -0.56
C SER A 110 -15.88 -12.44 -0.76
N SER A 111 -16.67 -11.56 -0.16
CA SER A 111 -16.35 -10.13 -0.04
C SER A 111 -15.72 -9.79 1.32
N HIS A 112 -15.38 -10.80 2.13
CA HIS A 112 -14.90 -10.59 3.49
C HIS A 112 -13.36 -10.62 3.53
N PRO A 113 -12.68 -9.52 3.88
CA PRO A 113 -11.21 -9.45 3.84
C PRO A 113 -10.53 -10.40 4.84
N THR A 114 -11.21 -10.78 5.92
CA THR A 114 -10.65 -11.67 6.93
C THR A 114 -10.51 -13.13 6.47
N ALA A 115 -11.11 -13.49 5.35
CA ALA A 115 -11.01 -14.83 4.78
C ALA A 115 -10.05 -14.91 3.59
N GLY A 116 -9.46 -13.77 3.17
CA GLY A 116 -8.62 -13.68 1.97
C GLY A 116 -7.13 -13.89 2.23
N PRO A 117 -6.31 -13.73 1.18
CA PRO A 117 -4.84 -13.89 1.25
C PRO A 117 -4.14 -12.95 2.24
N LEU A 118 -4.79 -11.87 2.65
CA LEU A 118 -4.23 -10.90 3.61
C LEU A 118 -4.56 -11.25 5.07
N LYS A 119 -5.19 -12.38 5.32
CA LYS A 119 -5.51 -12.83 6.67
C LYS A 119 -4.26 -12.95 7.53
N GLY A 120 -4.36 -12.51 8.77
CA GLY A 120 -3.27 -12.60 9.74
C GLY A 120 -2.28 -11.44 9.70
N LYS A 121 -2.43 -10.50 8.77
CA LYS A 121 -1.60 -9.30 8.72
C LYS A 121 -2.14 -8.21 9.64
N SER A 122 -1.24 -7.37 10.13
CA SER A 122 -1.61 -6.17 10.90
C SER A 122 -1.27 -4.91 10.12
N ALA A 123 -1.85 -3.78 10.50
CA ALA A 123 -1.60 -2.50 9.84
C ALA A 123 -1.58 -1.35 10.84
N CYS A 124 -0.79 -0.32 10.52
CA CYS A 124 -0.72 0.93 11.25
C CYS A 124 -0.86 2.09 10.26
N LEU A 125 -1.72 3.06 10.58
CA LEU A 125 -1.91 4.27 9.80
C LEU A 125 -1.32 5.45 10.57
N ILE A 126 -0.54 6.27 9.90
CA ILE A 126 0.12 7.44 10.50
C ILE A 126 -0.18 8.70 9.71
#